data_4ceb528be6e314ef801367601e39032b
#
_entry.id   4ceb528be6e314ef801367601e39032b
#
_cell.length_a   1.000
_cell.length_b   1.000
_cell.length_c   1.000
_cell.angle_alpha   90.00
_cell.angle_beta   90.00
_cell.angle_gamma   90.00
#
_symmetry.space_group_name_H-M   'P 1'
#
loop_
_entity.id
_entity.type
_entity.pdbx_description
1 polymer ?
#
loop_
_entity_poly.entity_id
_entity_poly.type
_entity_poly.pdbx_seq_one_letter_code
_entity_poly.pdbx_strand_id
1 'polypeptide(L)'
;WHSIYKERIMESWRTKHDELTGTWEIPEKSRYDHSVAVRRTYGTEKMEALHILEKTLNMKTVKVTTEIKAEGNSSGKKRVVDKEETAAALEKQRRLIGEFRRWVWADPARKERLEMIFEDRYGCVRQRHFDGSFLEFPGLSPEVDLYPYQKDAVARIIFSPNTLLAHDVGAGKTYVMIAA
;
A
#
# COMPACT_ATOMS: atom_id res chain seq x y z
N TRP A 1 20.38 9.12 -26.82
CA TRP A 1 21.39 8.73 -25.82
C TRP A 1 20.79 8.57 -24.43
N HIS A 2 19.90 9.44 -23.99
CA HIS A 2 19.26 9.36 -22.64
C HIS A 2 18.32 8.16 -22.49
N SER A 3 17.65 7.73 -23.56
CA SER A 3 16.73 6.58 -23.55
C SER A 3 17.47 5.25 -23.40
N ILE A 4 18.58 5.07 -24.11
CA ILE A 4 19.37 3.82 -24.11
C ILE A 4 20.05 3.56 -22.76
N TYR A 5 20.45 4.63 -22.03
CA TYR A 5 21.01 4.50 -20.67
C TYR A 5 19.95 4.13 -19.62
N LYS A 6 18.70 4.59 -19.80
CA LYS A 6 17.59 4.19 -18.90
C LYS A 6 17.25 2.71 -19.05
N GLU A 7 17.20 2.20 -20.27
CA GLU A 7 16.88 0.78 -20.52
C GLU A 7 17.98 -0.16 -20.02
N ARG A 8 19.25 0.16 -20.24
CA ARG A 8 20.38 -0.67 -19.80
C ARG A 8 20.53 -0.79 -18.28
N ILE A 9 20.17 0.24 -17.51
CA ILE A 9 20.21 0.19 -16.05
C ILE A 9 19.04 -0.66 -15.49
N MET A 10 17.88 -0.62 -16.16
CA MET A 10 16.70 -1.41 -15.77
C MET A 10 16.81 -2.91 -16.12
N GLU A 11 17.61 -3.27 -17.12
CA GLU A 11 17.83 -4.68 -17.51
C GLU A 11 18.85 -5.42 -16.65
N SER A 12 19.65 -4.74 -15.86
CA SER A 12 20.82 -5.35 -15.20
C SER A 12 20.59 -5.80 -13.75
N TRP A 13 19.65 -5.21 -13.01
CA TRP A 13 19.40 -5.61 -11.64
C TRP A 13 18.07 -6.34 -11.48
N ARG A 14 18.11 -7.41 -10.71
CA ARG A 14 16.95 -8.27 -10.49
C ARG A 14 16.48 -8.13 -9.04
N THR A 15 15.18 -8.10 -8.87
CA THR A 15 14.56 -8.26 -7.55
C THR A 15 14.23 -9.72 -7.33
N LYS A 16 14.48 -10.22 -6.14
CA LYS A 16 14.01 -11.53 -5.66
C LYS A 16 12.82 -11.33 -4.74
N HIS A 17 11.76 -12.10 -4.96
CA HIS A 17 10.63 -12.19 -4.04
C HIS A 17 10.65 -13.55 -3.38
N ASP A 18 10.62 -13.57 -2.05
CA ASP A 18 10.47 -14.79 -1.28
C ASP A 18 8.97 -14.96 -0.97
N GLU A 19 8.38 -16.00 -1.53
CA GLU A 19 6.94 -16.28 -1.40
C GLU A 19 6.55 -16.69 0.03
N LEU A 20 7.47 -17.28 0.81
CA LEU A 20 7.20 -17.73 2.18
C LEU A 20 7.16 -16.56 3.15
N THR A 21 8.08 -15.61 3.01
CA THR A 21 8.18 -14.45 3.90
C THR A 21 7.48 -13.22 3.35
N GLY A 22 7.10 -13.22 2.06
CA GLY A 22 6.54 -12.08 1.34
C GLY A 22 7.54 -10.92 1.20
N THR A 23 8.84 -11.17 1.37
CA THR A 23 9.86 -10.13 1.34
C THR A 23 10.54 -10.01 -0.01
N TRP A 24 10.88 -8.78 -0.36
CA TRP A 24 11.64 -8.44 -1.55
C TRP A 24 13.10 -8.18 -1.19
N GLU A 25 14.01 -8.73 -1.98
CA GLU A 25 15.44 -8.52 -1.85
C GLU A 25 16.04 -8.08 -3.18
N ILE A 26 17.00 -7.16 -3.11
CA ILE A 26 17.80 -6.75 -4.26
C ILE A 26 19.22 -7.30 -4.04
N PRO A 27 19.60 -8.37 -4.73
CA PRO A 27 20.95 -8.93 -4.61
C PRO A 27 21.99 -8.01 -5.27
N GLU A 28 23.25 -8.16 -4.88
CA GLU A 28 24.41 -7.48 -5.49
C GLU A 28 24.29 -5.94 -5.57
N LYS A 29 23.73 -5.28 -4.57
CA LYS A 29 23.55 -3.81 -4.52
C LYS A 29 24.84 -3.04 -4.80
N SER A 30 25.97 -3.49 -4.24
CA SER A 30 27.29 -2.87 -4.40
C SER A 30 27.79 -2.80 -5.85
N ARG A 31 27.28 -3.67 -6.72
CA ARG A 31 27.66 -3.64 -8.15
C ARG A 31 27.18 -2.39 -8.88
N TYR A 32 26.16 -1.72 -8.36
CA TYR A 32 25.49 -0.57 -8.99
C TYR A 32 25.80 0.78 -8.31
N ASP A 33 26.66 0.78 -7.32
CA ASP A 33 27.02 1.95 -6.49
C ASP A 33 27.65 3.12 -7.25
N HIS A 34 28.14 2.88 -8.45
CA HIS A 34 28.83 3.91 -9.24
C HIS A 34 27.90 4.79 -10.06
N SER A 35 26.62 4.50 -10.12
CA SER A 35 25.64 5.29 -10.87
C SER A 35 25.26 6.58 -10.12
N VAL A 36 25.31 7.71 -10.85
CA VAL A 36 24.83 9.01 -10.32
C VAL A 36 23.36 8.93 -9.89
N ALA A 37 22.55 8.13 -10.60
CA ALA A 37 21.16 7.90 -10.24
C ALA A 37 21.01 7.22 -8.86
N VAL A 38 21.85 6.23 -8.57
CA VAL A 38 21.83 5.49 -7.30
C VAL A 38 22.32 6.34 -6.14
N ARG A 39 23.37 7.13 -6.32
CA ARG A 39 23.98 7.93 -5.24
C ARG A 39 23.30 9.27 -5.00
N ARG A 40 22.97 10.03 -6.05
CA ARG A 40 22.52 11.42 -5.92
C ARG A 40 21.05 11.64 -6.23
N THR A 41 20.53 11.05 -7.32
CA THR A 41 19.17 11.33 -7.75
C THR A 41 18.14 10.69 -6.83
N TYR A 42 18.33 9.41 -6.49
CA TYR A 42 17.41 8.62 -5.68
C TYR A 42 18.01 8.11 -4.36
N GLY A 43 19.30 8.35 -4.12
CA GLY A 43 20.02 8.06 -2.89
C GLY A 43 20.35 9.31 -2.09
N THR A 44 20.87 9.10 -0.87
CA THR A 44 21.48 10.11 0.01
C THR A 44 22.93 9.74 0.25
N GLU A 45 23.69 10.60 0.96
CA GLU A 45 25.10 10.34 1.29
C GLU A 45 25.28 9.07 2.14
N LYS A 46 24.32 8.81 3.05
CA LYS A 46 24.37 7.67 3.99
C LYS A 46 23.50 6.48 3.60
N MET A 47 22.62 6.63 2.60
CA MET A 47 21.75 5.55 2.15
C MET A 47 21.55 5.58 0.63
N GLU A 48 21.99 4.54 -0.02
CA GLU A 48 21.87 4.37 -1.47
C GLU A 48 20.45 4.08 -1.93
N ALA A 49 20.15 4.44 -3.17
CA ALA A 49 18.82 4.29 -3.75
C ALA A 49 18.30 2.85 -3.72
N LEU A 50 19.16 1.84 -3.91
CA LEU A 50 18.76 0.43 -3.89
C LEU A 50 18.30 -0.04 -2.50
N HIS A 51 18.89 0.49 -1.43
CA HIS A 51 18.43 0.23 -0.07
C HIS A 51 17.09 0.92 0.22
N ILE A 52 16.91 2.15 -0.29
CA ILE A 52 15.62 2.86 -0.19
C ILE A 52 14.55 2.11 -0.97
N LEU A 53 14.86 1.64 -2.18
CA LEU A 53 13.95 0.87 -3.02
C LEU A 53 13.54 -0.46 -2.38
N GLU A 54 14.48 -1.22 -1.83
CA GLU A 54 14.19 -2.49 -1.16
C GLU A 54 13.29 -2.28 0.07
N LYS A 55 13.54 -1.24 0.86
CA LYS A 55 12.63 -0.87 1.96
C LYS A 55 11.25 -0.47 1.46
N THR A 56 11.19 0.22 0.32
CA THR A 56 9.92 0.64 -0.31
C THR A 56 9.12 -0.56 -0.80
N LEU A 57 9.77 -1.52 -1.47
CA LEU A 57 9.14 -2.77 -1.91
C LEU A 57 8.58 -3.57 -0.73
N ASN A 58 9.27 -3.55 0.41
CA ASN A 58 8.84 -4.20 1.65
C ASN A 58 7.89 -3.33 2.50
N MET A 59 7.37 -2.22 1.99
CA MET A 59 6.48 -1.28 2.70
C MET A 59 7.07 -0.74 4.01
N LYS A 60 8.41 -0.74 4.15
CA LYS A 60 9.10 -0.29 5.35
C LYS A 60 9.47 1.19 5.24
N THR A 61 9.29 1.93 6.33
CA THR A 61 9.75 3.32 6.43
C THR A 61 11.27 3.37 6.50
N VAL A 62 11.87 4.28 5.75
CA VAL A 62 13.31 4.50 5.78
C VAL A 62 13.71 5.22 7.06
N LYS A 63 14.72 4.68 7.76
CA LYS A 63 15.38 5.32 8.90
C LYS A 63 16.89 5.19 8.71
N VAL A 64 17.59 6.30 8.83
CA VAL A 64 19.06 6.36 8.78
C VAL A 64 19.59 6.50 10.19
N THR A 65 20.55 5.64 10.55
CA THR A 65 21.19 5.65 11.89
C THR A 65 22.68 5.93 11.77
N THR A 66 23.20 6.78 12.64
CA THR A 66 24.64 7.07 12.76
C THR A 66 25.16 6.49 14.06
N GLU A 67 26.35 5.92 14.03
CA GLU A 67 27.03 5.42 15.24
C GLU A 67 27.75 6.58 15.93
N ILE A 68 27.40 6.86 17.17
CA ILE A 68 28.06 7.86 18.02
C ILE A 68 28.80 7.11 19.13
N LYS A 69 30.02 7.58 19.49
CA LYS A 69 30.74 7.09 20.67
C LYS A 69 29.92 7.42 21.92
N ALA A 70 29.63 6.45 22.76
CA ALA A 70 28.96 6.68 24.03
C ALA A 70 29.89 7.44 24.96
N GLU A 71 29.45 8.59 25.47
CA GLU A 71 30.17 9.32 26.52
C GLU A 71 30.20 8.44 27.80
N GLY A 72 31.38 8.12 28.28
CA GLY A 72 31.58 7.48 29.57
C GLY A 72 32.04 6.02 29.58
N ASN A 73 32.11 5.32 28.44
CA ASN A 73 32.73 3.98 28.38
C ASN A 73 33.51 3.77 27.09
N SER A 74 34.77 3.45 27.21
CA SER A 74 35.77 3.41 26.12
C SER A 74 35.51 2.36 25.02
N SER A 75 34.39 1.64 25.03
CA SER A 75 34.09 0.59 24.05
C SER A 75 32.64 0.58 23.55
N GLY A 76 31.74 1.48 23.94
CA GLY A 76 30.34 1.47 23.60
C GLY A 76 29.99 2.36 22.39
N LYS A 77 29.58 1.78 21.24
CA LYS A 77 28.96 2.51 20.12
C LYS A 77 27.44 2.55 20.32
N LYS A 78 26.87 3.75 20.34
CA LYS A 78 25.41 3.94 20.39
C LYS A 78 24.89 4.32 19.00
N ARG A 79 23.87 3.62 18.50
CA ARG A 79 23.19 4.00 17.25
C ARG A 79 22.10 5.04 17.54
N VAL A 80 22.23 6.20 16.91
CA VAL A 80 21.25 7.29 17.03
C VAL A 80 20.65 7.56 15.64
N VAL A 81 19.36 7.85 15.61
CA VAL A 81 18.67 8.20 14.35
C VAL A 81 19.12 9.58 13.90
N ASP A 82 19.67 9.65 12.70
CA ASP A 82 19.99 10.88 12.02
C ASP A 82 18.72 11.47 11.41
N LYS A 83 18.23 12.57 11.98
CA LYS A 83 16.96 13.16 11.59
C LYS A 83 17.01 13.80 10.20
N GLU A 84 18.11 14.48 9.88
CA GLU A 84 18.30 15.17 8.59
C GLU A 84 18.42 14.16 7.44
N GLU A 85 19.30 13.19 7.58
CA GLU A 85 19.48 12.12 6.60
C GLU A 85 18.22 11.25 6.45
N THR A 86 17.50 11.01 7.55
CA THR A 86 16.21 10.29 7.49
C THR A 86 15.17 11.08 6.72
N ALA A 87 15.06 12.40 6.92
CA ALA A 87 14.14 13.25 6.18
C ALA A 87 14.48 13.29 4.68
N ALA A 88 15.76 13.42 4.33
CA ALA A 88 16.25 13.36 2.95
C ALA A 88 15.93 12.01 2.30
N ALA A 89 16.18 10.90 3.00
CA ALA A 89 15.90 9.56 2.50
C ALA A 89 14.38 9.31 2.32
N LEU A 90 13.53 9.85 3.19
CA LEU A 90 12.07 9.79 3.05
C LEU A 90 11.58 10.59 1.84
N GLU A 91 12.18 11.73 1.53
CA GLU A 91 11.87 12.50 0.32
C GLU A 91 12.22 11.68 -0.94
N LYS A 92 13.41 11.05 -0.96
CA LYS A 92 13.83 10.17 -2.05
C LYS A 92 12.88 8.97 -2.20
N GLN A 93 12.43 8.39 -1.09
CA GLN A 93 11.44 7.30 -1.09
C GLN A 93 10.11 7.76 -1.74
N ARG A 94 9.59 8.92 -1.36
CA ARG A 94 8.37 9.48 -1.97
C ARG A 94 8.54 9.73 -3.46
N ARG A 95 9.70 10.25 -3.87
CA ARG A 95 10.03 10.46 -5.27
C ARG A 95 10.05 9.15 -6.07
N LEU A 96 10.71 8.10 -5.56
CA LEU A 96 10.70 6.76 -6.18
C LEU A 96 9.29 6.22 -6.37
N ILE A 97 8.44 6.32 -5.35
CA ILE A 97 7.03 5.89 -5.43
C ILE A 97 6.28 6.69 -6.50
N GLY A 98 6.47 8.00 -6.55
CA GLY A 98 5.82 8.86 -7.54
C GLY A 98 6.25 8.56 -8.98
N GLU A 99 7.55 8.34 -9.21
CA GLU A 99 8.10 7.96 -10.52
C GLU A 99 7.58 6.58 -10.96
N PHE A 100 7.56 5.60 -10.03
CA PHE A 100 7.02 4.28 -10.32
C PHE A 100 5.53 4.33 -10.70
N ARG A 101 4.71 5.08 -9.94
CA ARG A 101 3.29 5.26 -10.28
C ARG A 101 3.09 5.86 -11.67
N ARG A 102 3.85 6.89 -12.02
CA ARG A 102 3.79 7.49 -13.36
C ARG A 102 4.22 6.51 -14.44
N TRP A 103 5.29 5.77 -14.21
CA TRP A 103 5.81 4.80 -15.14
C TRP A 103 4.83 3.63 -15.38
N VAL A 104 4.17 3.13 -14.34
CA VAL A 104 3.20 2.03 -14.46
C VAL A 104 2.09 2.38 -15.45
N TRP A 105 1.56 3.60 -15.35
CA TRP A 105 0.39 4.02 -16.13
C TRP A 105 0.75 4.74 -17.45
N ALA A 106 2.01 5.01 -17.70
CA ALA A 106 2.45 5.75 -18.89
C ALA A 106 2.38 4.92 -20.20
N ASP A 107 2.45 3.60 -20.09
CA ASP A 107 2.44 2.68 -21.23
C ASP A 107 1.09 1.95 -21.29
N PRO A 108 0.30 2.15 -22.37
CA PRO A 108 -1.01 1.51 -22.53
C PRO A 108 -0.94 -0.02 -22.50
N ALA A 109 0.06 -0.62 -23.15
CA ALA A 109 0.20 -2.08 -23.19
C ALA A 109 0.50 -2.68 -21.80
N ARG A 110 1.29 -1.96 -20.99
CA ARG A 110 1.54 -2.35 -19.59
C ARG A 110 0.28 -2.23 -18.74
N LYS A 111 -0.46 -1.14 -18.92
CA LYS A 111 -1.73 -0.90 -18.24
C LYS A 111 -2.72 -2.03 -18.53
N GLU A 112 -2.98 -2.34 -19.80
CA GLU A 112 -3.89 -3.41 -20.22
C GLU A 112 -3.49 -4.77 -19.65
N ARG A 113 -2.20 -5.10 -19.67
CA ARG A 113 -1.71 -6.36 -19.07
C ARG A 113 -1.92 -6.42 -17.56
N LEU A 114 -1.73 -5.30 -16.84
CA LEU A 114 -1.95 -5.24 -15.39
C LEU A 114 -3.44 -5.31 -15.04
N GLU A 115 -4.30 -4.66 -15.82
CA GLU A 115 -5.76 -4.75 -15.68
C GLU A 115 -6.24 -6.19 -15.91
N MET A 116 -5.74 -6.88 -16.93
CA MET A 116 -6.05 -8.28 -17.21
C MET A 116 -5.64 -9.21 -16.05
N ILE A 117 -4.42 -9.04 -15.51
CA ILE A 117 -3.94 -9.81 -14.35
C ILE A 117 -4.79 -9.51 -13.10
N PHE A 118 -5.19 -8.26 -12.92
CA PHE A 118 -6.04 -7.86 -11.79
C PHE A 118 -7.44 -8.46 -11.92
N GLU A 119 -8.04 -8.40 -13.10
CA GLU A 119 -9.35 -9.01 -13.37
C GLU A 119 -9.35 -10.53 -13.19
N ASP A 120 -8.31 -11.21 -13.68
CA ASP A 120 -8.15 -12.67 -13.52
C ASP A 120 -8.05 -13.08 -12.03
N ARG A 121 -7.30 -12.31 -11.23
CA ARG A 121 -7.09 -12.66 -9.81
C ARG A 121 -8.20 -12.17 -8.86
N TYR A 122 -8.79 -11.03 -9.14
CA TYR A 122 -9.70 -10.33 -8.22
C TYR A 122 -11.07 -10.04 -8.80
N GLY A 123 -11.23 -10.07 -10.13
CA GLY A 123 -12.48 -9.76 -10.83
C GLY A 123 -13.61 -10.76 -10.58
N CYS A 124 -13.29 -11.98 -10.11
CA CYS A 124 -14.26 -12.99 -9.72
C CYS A 124 -14.96 -12.67 -8.38
N VAL A 125 -14.45 -11.72 -7.61
CA VAL A 125 -15.05 -11.31 -6.33
C VAL A 125 -15.94 -10.10 -6.56
N ARG A 126 -17.22 -10.35 -6.89
CA ARG A 126 -18.24 -9.29 -6.90
C ARG A 126 -18.78 -9.12 -5.48
N GLN A 127 -18.74 -7.90 -4.97
CA GLN A 127 -19.48 -7.57 -3.75
C GLN A 127 -20.97 -7.78 -4.02
N ARG A 128 -21.62 -8.57 -3.18
CA ARG A 128 -23.09 -8.72 -3.24
C ARG A 128 -23.70 -7.37 -2.88
N HIS A 129 -24.48 -6.82 -3.77
CA HIS A 129 -25.36 -5.70 -3.49
C HIS A 129 -26.72 -6.25 -3.06
N PHE A 130 -27.17 -5.84 -1.88
CA PHE A 130 -28.49 -6.22 -1.37
C PHE A 130 -29.39 -5.01 -1.56
N ASP A 131 -30.43 -5.17 -2.38
CA ASP A 131 -31.49 -4.18 -2.57
C ASP A 131 -32.63 -4.52 -1.65
N GLY A 132 -32.95 -3.65 -0.71
CA GLY A 132 -34.06 -3.78 0.24
C GLY A 132 -35.29 -2.96 -0.15
N SER A 133 -35.33 -2.38 -1.32
CA SER A 133 -36.45 -1.49 -1.75
C SER A 133 -37.80 -2.19 -1.82
N PHE A 134 -37.81 -3.51 -2.06
CA PHE A 134 -39.03 -4.33 -2.16
C PHE A 134 -39.55 -4.82 -0.80
N LEU A 135 -38.78 -4.59 0.29
CA LEU A 135 -39.17 -5.07 1.61
C LEU A 135 -40.30 -4.23 2.21
N GLU A 136 -41.34 -4.91 2.68
CA GLU A 136 -42.42 -4.33 3.46
C GLU A 136 -42.28 -4.72 4.94
N PHE A 137 -42.57 -3.79 5.81
CA PHE A 137 -42.35 -3.93 7.28
C PHE A 137 -43.70 -3.79 8.05
N PRO A 138 -44.60 -4.76 7.94
CA PRO A 138 -45.96 -4.64 8.53
C PRO A 138 -45.94 -4.61 10.08
N GLY A 139 -44.82 -5.01 10.71
CA GLY A 139 -44.66 -4.98 12.15
C GLY A 139 -44.08 -3.66 12.70
N LEU A 140 -43.66 -2.73 11.82
CA LEU A 140 -43.18 -1.42 12.24
C LEU A 140 -44.33 -0.43 12.42
N SER A 141 -44.15 0.51 13.36
CA SER A 141 -45.12 1.63 13.50
C SER A 141 -45.21 2.42 12.18
N PRO A 142 -46.43 2.82 11.76
CA PRO A 142 -46.61 3.65 10.57
C PRO A 142 -45.85 4.99 10.58
N GLU A 143 -45.42 5.44 11.74
CA GLU A 143 -44.63 6.67 11.91
C GLU A 143 -43.16 6.47 11.59
N VAL A 144 -42.70 5.23 11.44
CA VAL A 144 -41.28 4.89 11.20
C VAL A 144 -41.10 4.48 9.76
N ASP A 145 -40.43 5.31 8.96
CA ASP A 145 -39.96 4.96 7.63
C ASP A 145 -38.44 4.71 7.65
N LEU A 146 -38.03 3.56 7.15
CA LEU A 146 -36.63 3.18 7.08
C LEU A 146 -35.95 3.83 5.87
N TYR A 147 -34.78 4.40 6.07
CA TYR A 147 -33.95 4.91 4.98
C TYR A 147 -33.53 3.80 4.01
N PRO A 148 -33.28 4.10 2.74
CA PRO A 148 -32.87 3.09 1.75
C PRO A 148 -31.72 2.20 2.22
N TYR A 149 -30.66 2.79 2.79
CA TYR A 149 -29.50 2.03 3.30
C TYR A 149 -29.86 1.09 4.49
N GLN A 150 -30.92 1.42 5.25
CA GLN A 150 -31.42 0.57 6.33
C GLN A 150 -32.19 -0.61 5.76
N LYS A 151 -33.02 -0.38 4.73
CA LYS A 151 -33.74 -1.45 3.99
C LYS A 151 -32.74 -2.42 3.33
N ASP A 152 -31.68 -1.90 2.73
CA ASP A 152 -30.58 -2.71 2.16
C ASP A 152 -29.86 -3.54 3.23
N ALA A 153 -29.65 -2.96 4.41
CA ALA A 153 -29.05 -3.66 5.54
C ALA A 153 -29.96 -4.79 6.07
N VAL A 154 -31.28 -4.57 6.13
CA VAL A 154 -32.24 -5.61 6.48
C VAL A 154 -32.23 -6.73 5.43
N ALA A 155 -32.26 -6.40 4.13
CA ALA A 155 -32.14 -7.39 3.05
C ALA A 155 -30.85 -8.23 3.22
N ARG A 156 -29.74 -7.59 3.54
CA ARG A 156 -28.48 -8.28 3.81
C ARG A 156 -28.57 -9.26 4.99
N ILE A 157 -29.25 -8.89 6.08
CA ILE A 157 -29.45 -9.76 7.23
C ILE A 157 -30.28 -10.97 6.85
N ILE A 158 -31.38 -10.76 6.13
CA ILE A 158 -32.30 -11.83 5.70
C ILE A 158 -31.63 -12.82 4.74
N PHE A 159 -30.84 -12.30 3.78
CA PHE A 159 -30.23 -13.14 2.73
C PHE A 159 -28.80 -13.61 3.05
N SER A 160 -28.27 -13.31 4.22
CA SER A 160 -26.92 -13.74 4.63
C SER A 160 -26.96 -14.44 5.98
N PRO A 161 -26.26 -15.59 6.14
CA PRO A 161 -26.24 -16.33 7.41
C PRO A 161 -25.62 -15.54 8.57
N ASN A 162 -24.66 -14.66 8.27
CA ASN A 162 -24.01 -13.79 9.24
C ASN A 162 -23.82 -12.40 8.64
N THR A 163 -24.18 -11.36 9.38
CA THR A 163 -24.06 -9.97 8.93
C THR A 163 -23.41 -9.09 9.99
N LEU A 164 -22.39 -8.33 9.60
CA LEU A 164 -21.81 -7.27 10.41
C LEU A 164 -22.40 -5.92 9.95
N LEU A 165 -23.09 -5.22 10.88
CA LEU A 165 -23.59 -3.87 10.68
C LEU A 165 -22.53 -2.84 11.12
N ALA A 166 -21.64 -2.45 10.23
CA ALA A 166 -20.57 -1.49 10.46
C ALA A 166 -20.99 -0.03 10.11
N HIS A 167 -22.25 0.32 10.38
CA HIS A 167 -22.74 1.70 10.18
C HIS A 167 -22.22 2.63 11.28
N ASP A 168 -22.11 3.92 10.99
CA ASP A 168 -21.71 4.95 11.93
C ASP A 168 -22.64 5.04 13.15
N VAL A 169 -22.16 5.69 14.21
CA VAL A 169 -22.96 5.95 15.39
C VAL A 169 -24.12 6.88 15.03
N GLY A 170 -25.34 6.55 15.45
CA GLY A 170 -26.55 7.31 15.09
C GLY A 170 -27.23 6.89 13.79
N ALA A 171 -26.68 5.97 12.99
CA ALA A 171 -27.29 5.51 11.75
C ALA A 171 -28.54 4.58 11.92
N GLY A 172 -29.06 4.46 13.12
CA GLY A 172 -30.26 3.69 13.38
C GLY A 172 -30.11 2.17 13.31
N LYS A 173 -28.95 1.61 13.70
CA LYS A 173 -28.69 0.17 13.71
C LYS A 173 -29.78 -0.64 14.47
N THR A 174 -30.31 -0.06 15.54
CA THR A 174 -31.38 -0.68 16.32
C THR A 174 -32.64 -0.88 15.51
N TYR A 175 -33.04 0.11 14.69
CA TYR A 175 -34.18 -0.03 13.78
C TYR A 175 -33.97 -1.13 12.74
N VAL A 176 -32.76 -1.23 12.20
CA VAL A 176 -32.38 -2.30 11.26
C VAL A 176 -32.51 -3.68 11.91
N MET A 177 -32.05 -3.84 13.15
CA MET A 177 -32.13 -5.10 13.87
C MET A 177 -33.56 -5.49 14.28
N ILE A 178 -34.43 -4.49 14.56
CA ILE A 178 -35.84 -4.75 14.89
C ILE A 178 -36.64 -5.11 13.62
N ALA A 179 -36.27 -4.52 12.48
CA ALA A 179 -36.95 -4.72 11.21
C ALA A 179 -36.56 -6.01 10.47
N ALA A 180 -35.43 -6.63 10.86
CA ALA A 180 -34.91 -7.87 10.29
C ALA A 180 -35.49 -9.11 10.98
#